data_841cad532943386945176638b1196c99
#
_entry.id   841cad532943386945176638b1196c99
#
_cell.length_a   1.000
_cell.length_b   1.000
_cell.length_c   1.000
_cell.angle_alpha   90.00
_cell.angle_beta   90.00
_cell.angle_gamma   90.00
#
_symmetry.space_group_name_H-M   'P 1'
#
loop_
_entity.id
_entity.type
_entity.pdbx_description
1 polymer ?
#
loop_
_entity_poly.entity_id
_entity_poly.type
_entity_poly.pdbx_seq_one_letter_code
_entity_poly.pdbx_strand_id
1 'polypeptide(L)'
;MAHALTLVRLDLRDLAAPEPMERILDCLRTLQRGERLVAQTPLFPAPLLPILDQWGFAYRVRDTEAGNACIAICHAEDRHALEPPRAA
;
A
#
# COMPACT_ATOMS: atom_id res chain seq x y z
N MET A 1 -16.79 -15.04 -9.50
CA MET A 1 -16.57 -13.66 -9.96
C MET A 1 -15.32 -13.11 -9.35
N ALA A 2 -14.44 -12.58 -10.17
CA ALA A 2 -13.24 -11.96 -9.66
C ALA A 2 -13.59 -10.67 -8.94
N HIS A 3 -13.05 -10.49 -7.76
CA HIS A 3 -13.29 -9.28 -6.99
C HIS A 3 -12.03 -8.44 -7.04
N ALA A 4 -11.87 -7.71 -8.15
CA ALA A 4 -10.78 -6.78 -8.26
C ALA A 4 -11.07 -5.59 -7.36
N LEU A 5 -10.06 -5.20 -6.59
CA LEU A 5 -10.19 -4.01 -5.76
C LEU A 5 -10.03 -2.76 -6.63
N THR A 6 -10.77 -1.72 -6.29
CA THR A 6 -10.61 -0.42 -6.92
C THR A 6 -9.25 0.14 -6.53
N LEU A 7 -8.46 0.58 -7.52
CA LEU A 7 -7.13 1.11 -7.25
C LEU A 7 -7.17 2.59 -6.90
N VAL A 8 -6.50 2.93 -5.82
CA VAL A 8 -6.21 4.30 -5.45
C VAL A 8 -4.69 4.45 -5.56
N ARG A 9 -4.21 5.34 -6.41
CA ARG A 9 -2.77 5.46 -6.69
C ARG A 9 -2.20 6.74 -6.13
N LEU A 10 -1.02 6.64 -5.53
CA LEU A 10 -0.23 7.79 -5.08
C LEU A 10 1.19 7.63 -5.60
N ASP A 11 1.71 8.68 -6.20
CA ASP A 11 3.11 8.74 -6.58
C ASP A 11 3.81 9.74 -5.67
N LEU A 12 4.56 9.23 -4.72
CA LEU A 12 5.18 10.03 -3.66
C LEU A 12 6.71 10.09 -3.81
N ARG A 13 7.22 9.65 -4.95
CA ARG A 13 8.67 9.52 -5.15
C ARG A 13 9.44 10.83 -5.04
N ASP A 14 8.78 11.95 -5.33
CA ASP A 14 9.43 13.26 -5.31
C ASP A 14 9.31 13.97 -3.96
N LEU A 15 8.69 13.34 -2.98
CA LEU A 15 8.49 13.93 -1.67
C LEU A 15 9.59 13.50 -0.72
N ALA A 16 10.00 14.44 0.15
CA ALA A 16 10.99 14.15 1.19
C ALA A 16 10.28 13.68 2.46
N ALA A 17 10.95 12.79 3.23
CA ALA A 17 10.42 12.34 4.51
C ALA A 17 10.16 13.55 5.41
N PRO A 18 9.11 13.52 6.23
CA PRO A 18 8.17 12.40 6.45
C PRO A 18 6.91 12.46 5.56
N GLU A 19 6.90 13.31 4.55
CA GLU A 19 5.71 13.57 3.75
C GLU A 19 5.11 12.32 3.09
N PRO A 20 5.92 11.40 2.50
CA PRO A 20 5.33 10.22 1.90
C PRO A 20 4.48 9.41 2.88
N MET A 21 4.98 9.23 4.09
CA MET A 21 4.24 8.49 5.11
C MET A 21 2.96 9.22 5.50
N GLU A 22 3.03 10.54 5.66
CA GLU A 22 1.86 11.33 6.02
C GLU A 22 0.76 11.23 4.96
N ARG A 23 1.15 11.28 3.69
CA ARG A 23 0.19 11.16 2.58
C ARG A 23 -0.50 9.80 2.58
N ILE A 24 0.27 8.74 2.83
CA ILE A 24 -0.29 7.40 2.89
C ILE A 24 -1.28 7.29 4.05
N LEU A 25 -0.89 7.75 5.24
CA LEU A 25 -1.77 7.68 6.41
C LEU A 25 -3.05 8.46 6.20
N ASP A 26 -2.97 9.65 5.60
CA ASP A 26 -4.16 10.43 5.30
C ASP A 26 -5.08 9.69 4.34
N CYS A 27 -4.53 9.06 3.32
CA CYS A 27 -5.31 8.28 2.37
C CYS A 27 -6.01 7.09 3.06
N LEU A 28 -5.31 6.43 3.97
CA LEU A 28 -5.85 5.27 4.66
C LEU A 28 -7.04 5.61 5.55
N ARG A 29 -7.14 6.86 6.03
CA ARG A 29 -8.27 7.28 6.85
C ARG A 29 -9.59 7.22 6.11
N THR A 30 -9.55 7.31 4.80
CA THR A 30 -10.75 7.27 3.95
C THR A 30 -10.80 6.05 3.04
N LEU A 31 -9.82 5.17 3.13
CA LEU A 31 -9.78 3.98 2.29
C LEU A 31 -10.93 3.03 2.67
N GLN A 32 -11.73 2.67 1.68
CA GLN A 32 -12.89 1.82 1.89
C GLN A 32 -12.54 0.35 1.69
N ARG A 33 -13.36 -0.54 2.27
CA ARG A 33 -13.33 -1.94 1.89
C ARG A 33 -13.57 -2.02 0.38
N GLY A 34 -12.84 -2.92 -0.27
CA GLY A 34 -12.92 -3.04 -1.72
C GLY A 34 -11.99 -2.09 -2.47
N GLU A 35 -11.23 -1.27 -1.77
CA GLU A 35 -10.23 -0.39 -2.36
C GLU A 35 -8.82 -0.86 -1.99
N ARG A 36 -7.89 -0.62 -2.89
CA ARG A 36 -6.47 -0.91 -2.64
C ARG A 36 -5.65 0.32 -2.98
N LEU A 37 -4.88 0.78 -2.00
CA LEU A 37 -3.93 1.86 -2.22
C LEU A 37 -2.64 1.29 -2.79
N VAL A 38 -2.16 1.87 -3.88
CA VAL A 38 -0.84 1.55 -4.42
C VAL A 38 -0.03 2.83 -4.41
N ALA A 39 0.98 2.89 -3.56
CA ALA A 39 1.81 4.07 -3.39
C ALA A 39 3.24 3.78 -3.80
N GLN A 40 3.84 4.70 -4.55
CA GLN A 40 5.25 4.66 -4.87
C GLN A 40 5.97 5.63 -3.95
N THR A 41 6.97 5.12 -3.24
CA THR A 41 7.71 5.91 -2.25
C THR A 41 9.18 6.00 -2.65
N PRO A 42 9.88 7.08 -2.24
CA PRO A 42 11.30 7.22 -2.59
C PRO A 42 12.20 6.20 -1.91
N LEU A 43 11.79 5.70 -0.73
CA LEU A 43 12.55 4.70 0.02
C LEU A 43 11.61 3.65 0.58
N PHE A 44 12.17 2.52 0.99
CA PHE A 44 11.40 1.46 1.65
C PHE A 44 10.74 2.04 2.90
N PRO A 45 9.41 1.96 3.02
CA PRO A 45 8.69 2.65 4.10
C PRO A 45 8.63 1.84 5.39
N ALA A 46 9.78 1.42 5.92
CA ALA A 46 9.84 0.57 7.10
C ALA A 46 9.06 1.11 8.30
N PRO A 47 9.15 2.42 8.65
CA PRO A 47 8.41 2.92 9.81
C PRO A 47 6.90 2.86 9.68
N LEU A 48 6.40 2.74 8.44
CA LEU A 48 4.96 2.67 8.19
C LEU A 48 4.39 1.30 8.55
N LEU A 49 5.18 0.24 8.42
CA LEU A 49 4.66 -1.13 8.50
C LEU A 49 4.02 -1.46 9.84
N PRO A 50 4.64 -1.13 11.01
CA PRO A 50 3.97 -1.38 12.29
C PRO A 50 2.65 -0.62 12.44
N ILE A 51 2.58 0.57 11.85
CA ILE A 51 1.34 1.37 11.90
C ILE A 51 0.23 0.67 11.13
N LEU A 52 0.56 0.12 9.96
CA LEU A 52 -0.42 -0.61 9.16
C LEU A 52 -0.95 -1.82 9.93
N ASP A 53 -0.06 -2.54 10.62
CA ASP A 53 -0.47 -3.68 11.43
C ASP A 53 -1.44 -3.23 12.54
N GLN A 54 -1.14 -2.15 13.22
CA GLN A 54 -2.00 -1.63 14.28
C GLN A 54 -3.36 -1.17 13.77
N TRP A 55 -3.39 -0.62 12.56
CA TRP A 55 -4.62 -0.08 11.99
C TRP A 55 -5.48 -1.13 11.31
N GLY A 56 -5.02 -2.39 11.25
CA GLY A 56 -5.78 -3.46 10.66
C GLY A 56 -5.70 -3.53 9.14
N PHE A 57 -4.58 -3.07 8.57
CA PHE A 57 -4.35 -3.14 7.13
C PHE A 57 -3.39 -4.27 6.77
N ALA A 58 -3.62 -4.88 5.62
CA ALA A 58 -2.68 -5.79 5.00
C ALA A 58 -1.90 -5.04 3.93
N TYR A 59 -0.67 -5.48 3.66
CA TYR A 59 0.19 -4.77 2.72
C TYR A 59 1.20 -5.70 2.08
N ARG A 60 1.73 -5.28 0.94
CA ARG A 60 2.87 -5.87 0.27
C ARG A 60 3.79 -4.77 -0.19
N VAL A 61 5.09 -4.94 0.05
CA VAL A 61 6.09 -3.96 -0.36
C VAL A 61 7.02 -4.62 -1.36
N ARG A 62 7.34 -3.88 -2.41
CA ARG A 62 8.29 -4.30 -3.42
C ARG A 62 9.30 -3.20 -3.65
N ASP A 63 10.59 -3.55 -3.59
CA ASP A 63 11.65 -2.63 -4.00
C ASP A 63 11.72 -2.60 -5.51
N THR A 64 12.02 -1.44 -6.06
CA THR A 64 12.25 -1.30 -7.49
C THR A 64 13.73 -1.20 -7.77
N GLU A 65 14.11 -1.42 -9.04
CA GLU A 65 15.51 -1.34 -9.43
C GLU A 65 16.09 0.06 -9.27
N ALA A 66 15.23 1.08 -9.28
CA ALA A 66 15.67 2.46 -9.12
C ALA A 66 15.90 2.87 -7.66
N GLY A 67 15.73 1.93 -6.71
CA GLY A 67 15.89 2.22 -5.29
C GLY A 67 14.64 2.76 -4.62
N ASN A 68 13.56 2.91 -5.36
CA ASN A 68 12.26 3.30 -4.82
C ASN A 68 11.55 2.06 -4.27
N ALA A 69 10.40 2.27 -3.67
CA ALA A 69 9.56 1.18 -3.23
C ALA A 69 8.12 1.39 -3.71
N CYS A 70 7.42 0.29 -3.87
CA CYS A 70 6.00 0.30 -4.19
C CYS A 70 5.29 -0.51 -3.12
N ILE A 71 4.31 0.09 -2.46
CA ILE A 71 3.54 -0.57 -1.43
C ILE A 71 2.08 -0.64 -1.84
N ALA A 72 1.49 -1.84 -1.71
CA ALA A 72 0.06 -2.04 -1.91
C ALA A 72 -0.58 -2.30 -0.55
N ILE A 73 -1.64 -1.58 -0.25
CA ILE A 73 -2.30 -1.63 1.06
C ILE A 73 -3.80 -1.80 0.86
N CYS A 74 -4.41 -2.69 1.63
CA CYS A 74 -5.86 -2.83 1.67
C CYS A 74 -6.28 -3.21 3.09
N HIS A 75 -7.59 -3.17 3.35
CA HIS A 75 -8.09 -3.67 4.64
C HIS A 75 -7.71 -5.14 4.79
N ALA A 76 -7.45 -5.56 6.03
CA ALA A 76 -6.99 -6.93 6.29
C ALA A 76 -7.95 -7.97 5.75
N GLU A 77 -9.25 -7.68 5.76
CA GLU A 77 -10.26 -8.59 5.24
C GLU A 77 -10.16 -8.79 3.72
N ASP A 78 -9.50 -7.86 3.03
CA ASP A 78 -9.32 -7.91 1.59
C ASP A 78 -7.94 -8.42 1.18
N ARG A 79 -7.13 -8.87 2.14
CA ARG A 79 -5.71 -9.18 1.88
C ARG A 79 -5.49 -10.25 0.82
N HIS A 80 -6.46 -11.13 0.61
CA HIS A 80 -6.31 -12.16 -0.41
C HIS A 80 -6.10 -11.56 -1.81
N ALA A 81 -6.55 -10.33 -2.03
CA ALA A 81 -6.38 -9.64 -3.31
C ALA A 81 -4.95 -9.15 -3.52
N LEU A 82 -4.11 -9.16 -2.48
CA LEU A 82 -2.69 -8.80 -2.59
C LEU A 82 -1.82 -9.99 -2.93
N GLU A 83 -2.33 -11.20 -2.78
CA GLU A 83 -1.57 -12.40 -3.05
C GLU A 83 -1.51 -12.65 -4.55
N PRO A 84 -0.38 -13.15 -5.07
CA PRO A 84 -0.31 -13.49 -6.48
C PRO A 84 -1.28 -14.63 -6.78
N PRO A 85 -1.84 -14.69 -8.00
CA PRO A 85 -2.72 -15.79 -8.35
C PRO A 85 -1.98 -17.12 -8.23
N ARG A 86 -2.65 -18.08 -7.66
CA ARG A 86 -2.07 -19.42 -7.55
C ARG A 86 -2.11 -20.11 -8.89
N ALA A 87 -1.01 -20.74 -9.23
CA ALA A 87 -1.01 -21.64 -10.38
C ALA A 87 -1.96 -22.78 -10.08
N ALA A 88 -2.83 -23.02 -11.01
CA ALA A 88 -3.78 -24.11 -10.85
C ALA A 88 -3.06 -25.45 -10.92
#